data_b1505566a76be2ca82e6e007fbb748bf
#
_entry.id   b1505566a76be2ca82e6e007fbb748bf
#
_cell.length_a   1.000
_cell.length_b   1.000
_cell.length_c   1.000
_cell.angle_alpha   90.00
_cell.angle_beta   90.00
_cell.angle_gamma   90.00
#
_symmetry.space_group_name_H-M   'P 1'
#
loop_
_entity.id
_entity.type
_entity.pdbx_description
1 polymer ?
#
loop_
_entity_poly.entity_id
_entity_poly.type
_entity_poly.pdbx_seq_one_letter_code
_entity_poly.pdbx_strand_id
1 'polypeptide(L)'
;MAKITELSQLDLNGTYSYADYLTWQLKETVELIKGKIMAMSPAPSLKHQNIITNLGGSLYQYFHKRPCKLFYAPFDIKLYDSKKSKLRDQEVFSVVQPDLCIICDSEKLTEQGCNGAPDWIIEVLSPGNSKKEMRLKFDLYQENGVTEYWLVYPYEQAVYQFVLNQDTEKYQLFAMYAGDDLARPYLFPELDIDLADVFAE
;
A
#
# COMPACT_ATOMS: atom_id res chain seq x y z
N MET A 1 -10.76 -9.86 -28.29
CA MET A 1 -10.94 -8.43 -27.95
C MET A 1 -9.64 -7.71 -28.25
N ALA A 2 -9.68 -6.44 -28.72
CA ALA A 2 -8.47 -5.66 -28.90
C ALA A 2 -7.84 -5.43 -27.52
N LYS A 3 -6.49 -5.54 -27.44
CA LYS A 3 -5.77 -5.29 -26.19
C LYS A 3 -5.80 -3.81 -25.88
N ILE A 4 -6.10 -3.45 -24.65
CA ILE A 4 -6.04 -2.07 -24.15
C ILE A 4 -4.60 -1.79 -23.75
N THR A 5 -3.96 -0.84 -24.42
CA THR A 5 -2.52 -0.53 -24.25
C THR A 5 -2.27 0.91 -23.81
N GLU A 6 -3.29 1.75 -23.80
CA GLU A 6 -3.21 3.16 -23.43
C GLU A 6 -4.43 3.57 -22.58
N LEU A 7 -4.23 4.44 -21.60
CA LEU A 7 -5.31 4.97 -20.75
C LEU A 7 -6.39 5.70 -21.56
N SER A 8 -6.03 6.31 -22.68
CA SER A 8 -6.97 6.98 -23.58
C SER A 8 -8.04 6.08 -24.20
N GLN A 9 -7.83 4.76 -24.17
CA GLN A 9 -8.78 3.75 -24.66
C GLN A 9 -9.82 3.37 -23.60
N LEU A 10 -9.67 3.85 -22.36
CA LEU A 10 -10.56 3.58 -21.23
C LEU A 10 -11.43 4.80 -20.94
N ASP A 11 -12.69 4.57 -20.54
CA ASP A 11 -13.50 5.62 -19.94
C ASP A 11 -13.07 5.89 -18.50
N LEU A 12 -12.38 7.00 -18.27
CA LEU A 12 -11.90 7.37 -16.92
C LEU A 12 -13.04 7.59 -15.91
N ASN A 13 -14.28 7.77 -16.37
CA ASN A 13 -15.47 7.82 -15.51
C ASN A 13 -16.13 6.45 -15.33
N GLY A 14 -15.68 5.44 -16.08
CA GLY A 14 -16.12 4.06 -16.00
C GLY A 14 -15.94 3.45 -14.62
N THR A 15 -16.44 2.23 -14.45
CA THR A 15 -16.21 1.42 -13.26
C THR A 15 -15.69 0.06 -13.70
N TYR A 16 -14.54 -0.33 -13.17
CA TYR A 16 -13.79 -1.49 -13.61
C TYR A 16 -13.55 -2.45 -12.46
N SER A 17 -13.60 -3.73 -12.77
CA SER A 17 -13.22 -4.81 -11.86
C SER A 17 -11.75 -5.21 -12.04
N TYR A 18 -11.24 -6.05 -11.13
CA TYR A 18 -9.94 -6.68 -11.30
C TYR A 18 -9.89 -7.57 -12.55
N ALA A 19 -10.99 -8.23 -12.89
CA ALA A 19 -11.08 -8.99 -14.13
C ALA A 19 -10.88 -8.13 -15.38
N ASP A 20 -11.39 -6.90 -15.37
CA ASP A 20 -11.13 -5.94 -16.44
C ASP A 20 -9.65 -5.52 -16.45
N TYR A 21 -9.11 -5.16 -15.27
CA TYR A 21 -7.72 -4.76 -15.08
C TYR A 21 -6.73 -5.80 -15.62
N LEU A 22 -6.96 -7.07 -15.40
CA LEU A 22 -6.12 -8.17 -15.91
C LEU A 22 -6.07 -8.25 -17.44
N THR A 23 -7.02 -7.66 -18.14
CA THR A 23 -7.04 -7.63 -19.61
C THR A 23 -6.18 -6.51 -20.21
N TRP A 24 -5.76 -5.54 -19.39
CA TRP A 24 -5.02 -4.37 -19.82
C TRP A 24 -3.53 -4.66 -19.97
N GLN A 25 -2.90 -3.98 -20.89
CA GLN A 25 -1.45 -3.99 -21.11
C GLN A 25 -0.96 -2.55 -21.19
N LEU A 26 -1.35 -1.75 -20.20
CA LEU A 26 -1.00 -0.34 -20.12
C LEU A 26 0.51 -0.16 -19.96
N LYS A 27 1.04 0.92 -20.50
CA LYS A 27 2.43 1.35 -20.26
C LYS A 27 2.58 2.01 -18.89
N GLU A 28 1.53 2.68 -18.47
CA GLU A 28 1.44 3.33 -17.17
C GLU A 28 0.96 2.33 -16.12
N THR A 29 1.53 2.41 -14.92
CA THR A 29 1.02 1.69 -13.76
C THR A 29 -0.22 2.41 -13.24
N VAL A 30 -1.27 1.63 -12.98
CA VAL A 30 -2.53 2.15 -12.46
C VAL A 30 -3.01 1.29 -11.30
N GLU A 31 -3.74 1.91 -10.39
CA GLU A 31 -4.48 1.25 -9.32
C GLU A 31 -5.98 1.37 -9.60
N LEU A 32 -6.77 0.49 -9.01
CA LEU A 32 -8.22 0.63 -8.94
C LEU A 32 -8.65 0.94 -7.51
N ILE A 33 -9.40 2.01 -7.32
CA ILE A 33 -10.02 2.34 -6.04
C ILE A 33 -11.53 2.46 -6.25
N LYS A 34 -12.27 1.51 -5.68
CA LYS A 34 -13.74 1.41 -5.84
C LYS A 34 -14.15 1.43 -7.33
N GLY A 35 -13.39 0.73 -8.15
CA GLY A 35 -13.59 0.60 -9.60
C GLY A 35 -13.13 1.81 -10.41
N LYS A 36 -12.56 2.84 -9.80
CA LYS A 36 -12.03 4.01 -10.51
C LYS A 36 -10.54 3.87 -10.74
N ILE A 37 -10.12 4.20 -11.96
CA ILE A 37 -8.72 4.19 -12.34
C ILE A 37 -8.00 5.36 -11.65
N MET A 38 -6.93 5.03 -10.95
CA MET A 38 -5.97 5.98 -10.39
C MET A 38 -4.63 5.77 -11.09
N ALA A 39 -4.24 6.72 -11.92
CA ALA A 39 -2.91 6.69 -12.53
C ALA A 39 -1.86 6.94 -11.45
N MET A 40 -0.88 6.05 -11.35
CA MET A 40 0.25 6.26 -10.45
C MET A 40 1.13 7.39 -10.98
N SER A 41 1.81 8.08 -10.08
CA SER A 41 2.79 9.11 -10.45
C SER A 41 3.87 8.52 -11.37
N PRO A 42 4.42 9.32 -12.31
CA PRO A 42 5.60 8.90 -13.06
C PRO A 42 6.75 8.54 -12.10
N ALA A 43 7.79 7.93 -12.64
CA ALA A 43 8.90 7.33 -11.89
C ALA A 43 9.23 8.05 -10.56
N PRO A 44 9.35 7.31 -9.44
CA PRO A 44 9.59 7.90 -8.13
C PRO A 44 10.94 8.63 -8.08
N SER A 45 11.05 9.64 -7.22
CA SER A 45 12.29 10.40 -7.02
C SER A 45 13.38 9.52 -6.39
N LEU A 46 14.65 9.93 -6.55
CA LEU A 46 15.77 9.27 -5.88
C LEU A 46 15.55 9.17 -4.36
N LYS A 47 15.10 10.25 -3.74
CA LYS A 47 14.82 10.28 -2.29
C LYS A 47 13.77 9.24 -1.88
N HIS A 48 12.69 9.12 -2.63
CA HIS A 48 11.68 8.09 -2.41
C HIS A 48 12.28 6.68 -2.50
N GLN A 49 13.09 6.41 -3.53
CA GLN A 49 13.73 5.11 -3.71
C GLN A 49 14.75 4.79 -2.60
N ASN A 50 15.53 5.78 -2.13
CA ASN A 50 16.46 5.58 -1.02
C ASN A 50 15.71 5.18 0.25
N ILE A 51 14.61 5.87 0.57
CA ILE A 51 13.77 5.53 1.74
C ILE A 51 13.19 4.12 1.63
N ILE A 52 12.65 3.73 0.47
CA ILE A 52 12.14 2.37 0.26
C ILE A 52 13.26 1.34 0.43
N THR A 53 14.45 1.62 -0.11
CA THR A 53 15.60 0.72 -0.01
C THR A 53 16.04 0.55 1.44
N ASN A 54 16.22 1.64 2.18
CA ASN A 54 16.71 1.62 3.54
C ASN A 54 15.69 0.99 4.50
N LEU A 55 14.43 1.46 4.44
CA LEU A 55 13.34 0.91 5.24
C LEU A 55 13.08 -0.56 4.92
N GLY A 56 13.00 -0.88 3.62
CA GLY A 56 12.81 -2.25 3.16
C GLY A 56 13.96 -3.17 3.56
N GLY A 57 15.20 -2.68 3.58
CA GLY A 57 16.37 -3.42 4.08
C GLY A 57 16.23 -3.80 5.56
N SER A 58 15.84 -2.83 6.41
CA SER A 58 15.60 -3.05 7.83
C SER A 58 14.46 -4.05 8.05
N LEU A 59 13.37 -3.90 7.33
CA LEU A 59 12.22 -4.82 7.38
C LEU A 59 12.60 -6.23 6.88
N TYR A 60 13.39 -6.33 5.80
CA TYR A 60 13.83 -7.61 5.29
C TYR A 60 14.70 -8.37 6.29
N GLN A 61 15.64 -7.70 6.96
CA GLN A 61 16.46 -8.31 8.00
C GLN A 61 15.60 -8.91 9.12
N TYR A 62 14.52 -8.23 9.48
CA TYR A 62 13.61 -8.71 10.51
C TYR A 62 12.72 -9.87 10.04
N PHE A 63 12.12 -9.76 8.84
CA PHE A 63 11.08 -10.70 8.38
C PHE A 63 11.57 -11.93 7.64
N HIS A 64 12.80 -11.95 7.05
CA HIS A 64 13.23 -13.01 6.12
C HIS A 64 13.22 -14.44 6.70
N LYS A 65 13.31 -14.59 8.03
CA LYS A 65 13.24 -15.88 8.74
C LYS A 65 11.98 -16.02 9.61
N ARG A 66 11.01 -15.13 9.44
CA ARG A 66 9.76 -15.11 10.21
C ARG A 66 8.57 -15.49 9.33
N PRO A 67 7.41 -15.87 9.93
CA PRO A 67 6.22 -16.25 9.16
C PRO A 67 5.69 -15.14 8.26
N CYS A 68 5.67 -13.89 8.75
CA CYS A 68 5.23 -12.76 7.95
C CYS A 68 6.19 -12.44 6.81
N LYS A 69 5.65 -12.00 5.69
CA LYS A 69 6.40 -11.71 4.46
C LYS A 69 6.32 -10.23 4.12
N LEU A 70 7.45 -9.68 3.67
CA LEU A 70 7.56 -8.33 3.14
C LEU A 70 7.42 -8.38 1.62
N PHE A 71 6.61 -7.49 1.07
CA PHE A 71 6.47 -7.26 -0.37
C PHE A 71 6.65 -5.79 -0.70
N TYR A 72 7.15 -5.54 -1.91
CA TYR A 72 7.41 -4.22 -2.49
C TYR A 72 6.52 -4.02 -3.71
N ALA A 73 6.16 -2.78 -4.02
CA ALA A 73 5.57 -2.45 -5.31
C ALA A 73 6.52 -2.83 -6.48
N PRO A 74 5.99 -3.30 -7.63
CA PRO A 74 4.58 -3.56 -7.89
C PRO A 74 4.13 -4.92 -7.33
N PHE A 75 3.14 -4.93 -6.45
CA PHE A 75 2.53 -6.15 -5.92
C PHE A 75 1.04 -5.89 -5.66
N ASP A 76 0.18 -6.60 -6.39
CA ASP A 76 -1.26 -6.37 -6.35
C ASP A 76 -1.87 -6.80 -5.02
N ILE A 77 -2.50 -5.86 -4.32
CA ILE A 77 -3.33 -6.10 -3.16
C ILE A 77 -4.79 -5.92 -3.56
N LYS A 78 -5.53 -7.02 -3.57
CA LYS A 78 -6.95 -7.03 -3.89
C LYS A 78 -7.77 -6.79 -2.63
N LEU A 79 -8.39 -5.62 -2.53
CA LEU A 79 -9.21 -5.24 -1.40
C LEU A 79 -10.69 -5.38 -1.72
N TYR A 80 -11.40 -6.00 -0.80
CA TYR A 80 -12.81 -6.29 -0.99
C TYR A 80 -13.67 -5.16 -0.42
N ASP A 81 -14.67 -4.74 -1.19
CA ASP A 81 -15.65 -3.78 -0.72
C ASP A 81 -16.47 -4.43 0.41
N SER A 82 -16.22 -4.00 1.63
CA SER A 82 -16.80 -4.42 2.90
C SER A 82 -17.84 -5.54 2.87
N LYS A 83 -17.50 -6.69 3.43
CA LYS A 83 -18.44 -7.78 3.85
C LYS A 83 -19.20 -8.51 2.74
N LYS A 84 -19.11 -8.14 1.46
CA LYS A 84 -19.97 -8.67 0.40
C LYS A 84 -19.28 -9.53 -0.64
N SER A 85 -18.02 -9.33 -0.96
CA SER A 85 -17.38 -10.05 -2.05
C SER A 85 -16.46 -11.13 -1.55
N LYS A 86 -16.85 -12.34 -1.78
CA LYS A 86 -16.00 -13.51 -1.64
C LYS A 86 -15.47 -13.89 -3.01
N LEU A 87 -14.22 -13.47 -3.36
CA LEU A 87 -13.33 -14.31 -4.15
C LEU A 87 -13.54 -14.42 -5.67
N ARG A 88 -14.26 -13.55 -6.34
CA ARG A 88 -14.29 -13.54 -7.81
C ARG A 88 -13.69 -12.23 -8.32
N ASP A 89 -12.74 -12.31 -9.25
CA ASP A 89 -12.07 -11.12 -9.81
C ASP A 89 -13.03 -10.08 -10.38
N GLN A 90 -14.22 -10.51 -10.84
CA GLN A 90 -15.30 -9.63 -11.30
C GLN A 90 -15.99 -8.85 -10.18
N GLU A 91 -15.81 -9.26 -8.93
CA GLU A 91 -16.39 -8.63 -7.74
C GLU A 91 -15.37 -7.81 -6.95
N VAL A 92 -14.10 -7.79 -7.39
CA VAL A 92 -13.02 -6.99 -6.81
C VAL A 92 -12.92 -5.68 -7.58
N PHE A 93 -13.17 -4.57 -6.90
CA PHE A 93 -13.15 -3.23 -7.48
C PHE A 93 -12.03 -2.35 -6.93
N SER A 94 -11.22 -2.87 -6.02
CA SER A 94 -10.06 -2.15 -5.50
C SER A 94 -8.82 -3.03 -5.56
N VAL A 95 -7.83 -2.55 -6.30
CA VAL A 95 -6.50 -3.16 -6.44
C VAL A 95 -5.48 -2.07 -6.30
N VAL A 96 -4.63 -2.19 -5.29
CA VAL A 96 -3.61 -1.20 -4.97
C VAL A 96 -2.23 -1.84 -4.90
N GLN A 97 -1.21 -1.03 -5.10
CA GLN A 97 0.19 -1.44 -5.05
C GLN A 97 0.95 -0.54 -4.06
N PRO A 98 0.78 -0.76 -2.74
CA PRO A 98 1.49 0.03 -1.75
C PRO A 98 3.00 -0.15 -1.88
N ASP A 99 3.77 0.89 -1.56
CA ASP A 99 5.23 0.86 -1.66
C ASP A 99 5.84 -0.33 -0.92
N LEU A 100 5.37 -0.59 0.30
CA LEU A 100 5.74 -1.75 1.11
C LEU A 100 4.52 -2.30 1.84
N CYS A 101 4.43 -3.63 1.96
CA CYS A 101 3.44 -4.24 2.83
C CYS A 101 3.95 -5.51 3.51
N ILE A 102 3.39 -5.79 4.68
CA ILE A 102 3.68 -6.99 5.47
C ILE A 102 2.42 -7.85 5.53
N ILE A 103 2.56 -9.13 5.22
CA ILE A 103 1.47 -10.11 5.20
C ILE A 103 1.88 -11.31 6.06
N CYS A 104 1.10 -11.58 7.10
CA CYS A 104 1.36 -12.67 8.04
C CYS A 104 0.52 -13.93 7.73
N ASP A 105 -0.62 -13.75 7.09
CA ASP A 105 -1.47 -14.86 6.66
C ASP A 105 -1.09 -15.30 5.24
N SER A 106 -0.38 -16.42 5.16
CA SER A 106 0.07 -16.99 3.88
C SER A 106 -1.09 -17.48 2.98
N GLU A 107 -2.28 -17.72 3.53
CA GLU A 107 -3.44 -18.13 2.73
C GLU A 107 -3.96 -17.00 1.84
N LYS A 108 -3.64 -15.74 2.18
CA LYS A 108 -3.95 -14.59 1.33
C LYS A 108 -3.05 -14.48 0.09
N LEU A 109 -1.90 -15.16 0.08
CA LEU A 109 -0.91 -15.04 -0.99
C LEU A 109 -1.25 -15.93 -2.17
N THR A 110 -1.19 -15.37 -3.36
CA THR A 110 -1.36 -16.07 -4.64
C THR A 110 -0.22 -15.69 -5.59
N GLU A 111 -0.11 -16.38 -6.73
CA GLU A 111 0.84 -16.00 -7.79
C GLU A 111 0.58 -14.58 -8.35
N GLN A 112 -0.64 -14.07 -8.18
CA GLN A 112 -1.08 -12.78 -8.73
C GLN A 112 -1.16 -11.67 -7.67
N GLY A 113 -0.60 -11.88 -6.47
CA GLY A 113 -0.65 -10.89 -5.40
C GLY A 113 -1.34 -11.38 -4.12
N CYS A 114 -1.91 -10.47 -3.36
CA CYS A 114 -2.59 -10.74 -2.10
C CYS A 114 -4.11 -10.60 -2.22
N ASN A 115 -4.85 -11.54 -1.66
CA ASN A 115 -6.31 -11.53 -1.56
C ASN A 115 -6.73 -11.04 -0.16
N GLY A 116 -7.15 -9.81 -0.05
CA GLY A 116 -7.54 -9.17 1.20
C GLY A 116 -6.47 -8.26 1.78
N ALA A 117 -6.77 -7.68 2.94
CA ALA A 117 -5.92 -6.68 3.57
C ALA A 117 -4.60 -7.29 4.09
N PRO A 118 -3.45 -6.66 3.79
CA PRO A 118 -2.21 -6.88 4.53
C PRO A 118 -2.37 -6.52 6.00
N ASP A 119 -1.46 -7.02 6.84
CA ASP A 119 -1.43 -6.67 8.25
C ASP A 119 -0.89 -5.24 8.46
N TRP A 120 0.12 -4.86 7.67
CA TRP A 120 0.74 -3.54 7.72
C TRP A 120 1.04 -3.03 6.32
N ILE A 121 0.69 -1.78 6.04
CA ILE A 121 0.99 -1.06 4.80
C ILE A 121 1.83 0.18 5.10
N ILE A 122 2.80 0.46 4.24
CA ILE A 122 3.64 1.65 4.29
C ILE A 122 3.59 2.33 2.93
N GLU A 123 3.25 3.62 2.92
CA GLU A 123 3.27 4.48 1.75
C GLU A 123 4.29 5.60 1.96
N VAL A 124 5.21 5.73 1.03
CA VAL A 124 6.20 6.81 0.99
C VAL A 124 5.70 7.90 0.07
N LEU A 125 5.43 9.08 0.61
CA LEU A 125 4.78 10.14 -0.14
C LEU A 125 5.70 10.78 -1.16
N SER A 126 5.17 11.01 -2.36
CA SER A 126 5.81 11.79 -3.41
C SER A 126 5.20 13.19 -3.49
N PRO A 127 5.93 14.21 -3.99
CA PRO A 127 5.38 15.57 -4.15
C PRO A 127 4.12 15.64 -5.02
N GLY A 128 3.90 14.62 -5.86
CA GLY A 128 2.72 14.51 -6.74
C GLY A 128 1.46 13.93 -6.08
N ASN A 129 1.59 13.34 -4.87
CA ASN A 129 0.42 12.76 -4.21
C ASN A 129 -0.58 13.85 -3.83
N SER A 130 -1.79 13.74 -4.35
CA SER A 130 -2.84 14.68 -4.01
C SER A 130 -3.46 14.35 -2.65
N LYS A 131 -3.96 15.38 -1.93
CA LYS A 131 -4.72 15.18 -0.69
C LYS A 131 -5.92 14.23 -0.90
N LYS A 132 -6.51 14.26 -2.09
CA LYS A 132 -7.64 13.39 -2.45
C LYS A 132 -7.20 11.92 -2.50
N GLU A 133 -6.09 11.63 -3.15
CA GLU A 133 -5.53 10.27 -3.29
C GLU A 133 -5.15 9.71 -1.93
N MET A 134 -4.41 10.47 -1.12
CA MET A 134 -4.05 10.08 0.24
C MET A 134 -5.29 9.73 1.07
N ARG A 135 -6.35 10.56 1.00
CA ARG A 135 -7.60 10.30 1.71
C ARG A 135 -8.31 9.04 1.19
N LEU A 136 -8.34 8.84 -0.12
CA LEU A 136 -8.96 7.64 -0.72
C LEU A 136 -8.25 6.36 -0.26
N LYS A 137 -6.92 6.33 -0.26
CA LYS A 137 -6.13 5.18 0.23
C LYS A 137 -6.33 4.99 1.74
N PHE A 138 -6.29 6.07 2.53
CA PHE A 138 -6.54 6.01 3.97
C PHE A 138 -7.91 5.39 4.29
N ASP A 139 -8.97 5.90 3.65
CA ASP A 139 -10.33 5.38 3.85
C ASP A 139 -10.43 3.91 3.37
N LEU A 140 -9.81 3.58 2.22
CA LEU A 140 -9.81 2.23 1.66
C LEU A 140 -9.13 1.21 2.59
N TYR A 141 -7.95 1.54 3.12
CA TYR A 141 -7.21 0.65 4.03
C TYR A 141 -7.95 0.46 5.35
N GLN A 142 -8.51 1.55 5.89
CA GLN A 142 -9.35 1.51 7.08
C GLN A 142 -10.59 0.61 6.90
N GLU A 143 -11.33 0.80 5.81
CA GLU A 143 -12.55 0.03 5.51
C GLU A 143 -12.26 -1.46 5.33
N ASN A 144 -11.07 -1.81 4.84
CA ASN A 144 -10.66 -3.20 4.61
C ASN A 144 -9.94 -3.84 5.80
N GLY A 145 -9.75 -3.12 6.91
CA GLY A 145 -9.21 -3.69 8.13
C GLY A 145 -7.69 -3.88 8.13
N VAL A 146 -6.94 -3.07 7.35
CA VAL A 146 -5.48 -3.02 7.49
C VAL A 146 -5.16 -2.55 8.90
N THR A 147 -4.48 -3.38 9.70
CA THR A 147 -4.29 -3.13 11.13
C THR A 147 -3.37 -1.96 11.39
N GLU A 148 -2.28 -1.86 10.64
CA GLU A 148 -1.29 -0.80 10.80
C GLU A 148 -1.00 -0.13 9.45
N TYR A 149 -0.98 1.20 9.46
CA TYR A 149 -0.73 2.01 8.28
C TYR A 149 0.27 3.12 8.58
N TRP A 150 1.36 3.16 7.83
CA TRP A 150 2.37 4.20 7.94
C TRP A 150 2.34 5.11 6.72
N LEU A 151 2.37 6.43 6.98
CA LEU A 151 2.65 7.46 5.99
C LEU A 151 4.04 8.03 6.26
N VAL A 152 4.93 7.84 5.31
CA VAL A 152 6.30 8.36 5.38
C VAL A 152 6.38 9.64 4.56
N TYR A 153 6.84 10.71 5.20
CA TYR A 153 7.01 12.05 4.64
C TYR A 153 8.49 12.31 4.37
N PRO A 154 8.98 12.15 3.11
CA PRO A 154 10.41 12.23 2.80
C PRO A 154 11.07 13.56 3.10
N TYR A 155 10.37 14.66 2.88
CA TYR A 155 10.93 16.01 3.01
C TYR A 155 10.92 16.48 4.46
N GLU A 156 9.92 16.11 5.21
CA GLU A 156 9.77 16.37 6.64
C GLU A 156 10.54 15.38 7.49
N GLN A 157 11.09 14.32 6.88
CA GLN A 157 11.74 13.20 7.56
C GLN A 157 10.90 12.67 8.73
N ALA A 158 9.63 12.42 8.45
CA ALA A 158 8.66 12.04 9.47
C ALA A 158 7.86 10.80 9.06
N VAL A 159 7.42 10.04 10.06
CA VAL A 159 6.53 8.88 9.90
C VAL A 159 5.30 9.07 10.78
N TYR A 160 4.13 8.96 10.17
CA TYR A 160 2.86 8.97 10.89
C TYR A 160 2.31 7.56 10.91
N GLN A 161 2.21 7.00 12.11
CA GLN A 161 1.76 5.65 12.35
C GLN A 161 0.28 5.67 12.76
N PHE A 162 -0.54 5.04 11.95
CA PHE A 162 -1.96 4.86 12.23
C PHE A 162 -2.22 3.39 12.59
N VAL A 163 -3.04 3.17 13.61
CA VAL A 163 -3.47 1.84 14.04
C VAL A 163 -4.99 1.77 14.02
N LEU A 164 -5.51 0.68 13.49
CA LEU A 164 -6.95 0.43 13.43
C LEU A 164 -7.48 0.07 14.81
N ASN A 165 -8.35 0.89 15.35
CA ASN A 165 -9.11 0.55 16.54
C ASN A 165 -10.21 -0.44 16.17
N GLN A 166 -10.15 -1.65 16.72
CA GLN A 166 -11.04 -2.75 16.38
C GLN A 166 -12.49 -2.51 16.81
N ASP A 167 -12.71 -1.73 17.87
CA ASP A 167 -14.06 -1.44 18.38
C ASP A 167 -14.80 -0.43 17.52
N THR A 168 -14.07 0.58 17.02
CA THR A 168 -14.64 1.68 16.23
C THR A 168 -14.48 1.50 14.73
N GLU A 169 -13.69 0.53 14.30
CA GLU A 169 -13.27 0.31 12.90
C GLU A 169 -12.66 1.59 12.27
N LYS A 170 -11.94 2.39 13.09
CA LYS A 170 -11.33 3.65 12.67
C LYS A 170 -9.85 3.70 12.99
N TYR A 171 -9.07 4.28 12.05
CA TYR A 171 -7.69 4.60 12.33
C TYR A 171 -7.55 5.68 13.40
N GLN A 172 -6.61 5.45 14.30
CA GLN A 172 -6.13 6.42 15.28
C GLN A 172 -4.67 6.70 14.99
N LEU A 173 -4.28 7.97 15.07
CA LEU A 173 -2.87 8.33 15.05
C LEU A 173 -2.25 7.79 16.35
N PHE A 174 -1.45 6.74 16.22
CA PHE A 174 -0.83 6.04 17.34
C PHE A 174 0.47 6.71 17.77
N ALA A 175 1.32 7.04 16.80
CA ALA A 175 2.57 7.73 17.03
C ALA A 175 2.96 8.61 15.84
N MET A 176 3.83 9.57 16.11
CA MET A 176 4.55 10.37 15.12
C MET A 176 6.03 10.30 15.47
N TYR A 177 6.84 9.99 14.48
CA TYR A 177 8.29 9.92 14.61
C TYR A 177 8.92 10.89 13.62
N ALA A 178 10.07 11.46 13.96
CA ALA A 178 10.77 12.39 13.08
C ALA A 178 12.28 12.38 13.34
N GLY A 179 13.03 12.81 12.33
CA GLY A 179 14.48 12.97 12.43
C GLY A 179 15.20 11.64 12.67
N ASP A 180 15.76 11.50 13.88
CA ASP A 180 16.56 10.38 14.36
C ASP A 180 15.82 9.51 15.40
N ASP A 181 14.50 9.60 15.46
CA ASP A 181 13.71 8.75 16.34
C ASP A 181 13.85 7.26 15.99
N LEU A 182 13.71 6.40 17.00
CA LEU A 182 13.51 4.97 16.82
C LEU A 182 12.01 4.68 16.66
N ALA A 183 11.58 4.42 15.43
CA ALA A 183 10.21 4.08 15.14
C ALA A 183 9.94 2.60 15.44
N ARG A 184 8.80 2.32 16.11
CA ARG A 184 8.39 0.97 16.48
C ARG A 184 7.03 0.63 15.91
N PRO A 185 6.92 -0.41 15.07
CA PRO A 185 5.63 -0.87 14.60
C PRO A 185 4.76 -1.36 15.76
N TYR A 186 3.48 -1.03 15.71
CA TYR A 186 2.50 -1.50 16.70
C TYR A 186 2.39 -3.03 16.70
N LEU A 187 2.38 -3.65 15.51
CA LEU A 187 2.29 -5.10 15.36
C LEU A 187 3.60 -5.83 15.72
N PHE A 188 4.74 -5.14 15.72
CA PHE A 188 6.06 -5.71 15.96
C PHE A 188 6.86 -4.82 16.91
N PRO A 189 6.45 -4.70 18.18
CA PRO A 189 7.04 -3.73 19.13
C PRO A 189 8.50 -4.01 19.50
N GLU A 190 9.02 -5.18 19.16
CA GLU A 190 10.41 -5.55 19.30
C GLU A 190 11.30 -5.15 18.11
N LEU A 191 10.70 -4.60 17.05
CA LEU A 191 11.43 -4.08 15.89
C LEU A 191 11.70 -2.58 16.09
N ASP A 192 12.95 -2.24 16.27
CA ASP A 192 13.42 -0.85 16.23
C ASP A 192 13.85 -0.49 14.81
N ILE A 193 13.30 0.59 14.27
CA ILE A 193 13.63 1.17 12.96
C ILE A 193 14.24 2.53 13.22
N ASP A 194 15.55 2.65 12.98
CA ASP A 194 16.26 3.92 13.10
C ASP A 194 15.91 4.83 11.91
N LEU A 195 15.24 5.94 12.17
CA LEU A 195 14.84 6.87 11.12
C LEU A 195 16.03 7.65 10.55
N ALA A 196 17.14 7.80 11.28
CA ALA A 196 18.35 8.38 10.72
C ALA A 196 18.88 7.52 9.56
N ASP A 197 18.85 6.18 9.70
CA ASP A 197 19.21 5.26 8.63
C ASP A 197 18.19 5.27 7.47
N VAL A 198 16.88 5.33 7.81
CA VAL A 198 15.81 5.35 6.80
C VAL A 198 15.91 6.58 5.90
N PHE A 199 16.19 7.76 6.47
CA PHE A 199 16.26 9.03 5.74
C PHE A 199 17.68 9.38 5.26
N ALA A 200 18.68 8.52 5.47
CA ALA A 200 20.04 8.69 4.94
C ALA A 200 20.02 8.79 3.40
N GLU A 201 20.85 9.71 2.84
CA GLU A 201 20.98 9.94 1.39
C GLU A 201 22.08 9.06 0.76
#